data_1c74df297a8f759c4d9d786b0d08db70
#
_entry.id   1c74df297a8f759c4d9d786b0d08db70
#
_cell.length_a   1.000
_cell.length_b   1.000
_cell.length_c   1.000
_cell.angle_alpha   90.00
_cell.angle_beta   90.00
_cell.angle_gamma   90.00
#
_symmetry.space_group_name_H-M   'P 1'
#
loop_
_entity.id
_entity.type
_entity.pdbx_description
1 polymer ?
#
loop_
_entity_poly.entity_id
_entity_poly.type
_entity_poly.pdbx_seq_one_letter_code
_entity_poly.pdbx_strand_id
1 'polypeptide(L)'
;MAELTPRDDTGTDTDTDAGTGTDAATGAGAGDRVGGGPDGGPEAPRWRPAGPLSWRRGRVLAALAVLTAALLAFHRQVPQTPGRLGSLLESFLPWLGAPVLLLLALALLRRAPLALAALVLPTAAWAYVFGALLLPGSAPGARDLVVAQHNVSDENTDPQATARVLAAADPDLIALEELVPPALAAYEQTLAPDYPYHEVRGTVGLWSKHPLSGTRQPDIRPRGFGDDWSRALRTVVRTPRGDVAVYVAHLPSVRVFPRGLASANRDESAVLLGRAVAAEPVRRVILLGDLNGTVDDRGLAPLTSRLNTPERGFALSFPRAFPLVRVDQVMARAARVPRIGTLPGTRGDHLPVLARVSLD
;
A
#
# COMPACT_ATOMS: atom_id res chain seq x y z
N MET A 1 31.31 -20.39 21.01
CA MET A 1 31.98 -21.67 21.30
C MET A 1 30.96 -22.79 21.15
N ALA A 2 31.08 -23.53 20.12
CA ALA A 2 30.62 -24.77 19.55
C ALA A 2 29.95 -24.55 18.20
N GLU A 3 30.63 -24.59 17.28
CA GLU A 3 31.11 -25.25 16.05
C GLU A 3 30.52 -26.66 15.90
N LEU A 4 29.76 -26.89 14.81
CA LEU A 4 29.55 -28.21 14.21
C LEU A 4 29.33 -28.05 12.68
N THR A 5 30.31 -28.55 11.98
CA THR A 5 30.49 -28.70 10.52
C THR A 5 29.66 -29.86 9.94
N PRO A 6 29.62 -29.99 8.60
CA PRO A 6 28.64 -30.80 7.87
C PRO A 6 29.08 -32.23 7.65
N ARG A 7 28.15 -33.09 7.26
CA ARG A 7 28.45 -34.42 6.68
C ARG A 7 27.85 -34.56 5.28
N ASP A 8 28.75 -34.72 4.34
CA ASP A 8 28.52 -35.35 3.05
C ASP A 8 28.14 -36.82 3.25
N ASP A 9 27.25 -37.31 2.42
CA ASP A 9 27.29 -38.70 2.01
C ASP A 9 26.80 -38.86 0.57
N THR A 10 27.75 -39.32 -0.24
CA THR A 10 27.65 -39.78 -1.61
C THR A 10 27.18 -41.23 -1.66
N GLY A 11 26.31 -41.57 -2.60
CA GLY A 11 25.92 -42.94 -2.90
C GLY A 11 25.42 -43.08 -4.33
N THR A 12 26.32 -43.30 -5.24
CA THR A 12 26.14 -43.93 -6.57
C THR A 12 25.59 -45.32 -6.42
N ASP A 13 24.68 -45.75 -7.29
CA ASP A 13 24.82 -47.00 -8.04
C ASP A 13 23.92 -47.06 -9.27
N THR A 14 24.56 -47.44 -10.33
CA THR A 14 24.15 -47.91 -11.64
C THR A 14 23.39 -49.23 -11.53
N ASP A 15 22.43 -49.53 -12.42
CA ASP A 15 22.52 -50.68 -13.31
C ASP A 15 21.52 -50.65 -14.47
N THR A 16 22.07 -50.94 -15.61
CA THR A 16 21.60 -51.38 -16.90
C THR A 16 20.70 -52.63 -16.82
N ASP A 17 19.67 -52.77 -17.68
CA ASP A 17 19.63 -53.93 -18.55
C ASP A 17 18.75 -53.71 -19.79
N ALA A 18 19.17 -54.38 -20.86
CA ALA A 18 18.70 -54.38 -22.24
C ALA A 18 17.77 -55.58 -22.48
N GLY A 19 16.81 -55.47 -23.36
CA GLY A 19 15.97 -56.59 -23.80
C GLY A 19 15.38 -56.36 -25.19
N THR A 20 16.12 -56.85 -26.17
CA THR A 20 15.75 -57.03 -27.59
C THR A 20 14.70 -58.11 -27.77
N GLY A 21 13.80 -57.95 -28.74
CA GLY A 21 12.86 -58.98 -29.21
C GLY A 21 12.19 -58.61 -30.52
N THR A 22 12.88 -58.97 -31.59
CA THR A 22 12.34 -59.10 -32.95
C THR A 22 11.30 -60.21 -33.02
N ASP A 23 10.25 -60.08 -33.85
CA ASP A 23 9.93 -61.07 -34.88
C ASP A 23 8.86 -60.60 -35.87
N ALA A 24 9.13 -61.01 -37.12
CA ALA A 24 8.40 -60.77 -38.35
C ALA A 24 7.34 -61.88 -38.63
N ALA A 25 6.33 -61.60 -39.45
CA ALA A 25 5.84 -62.43 -40.56
C ALA A 25 4.60 -61.86 -41.21
N THR A 26 4.69 -61.41 -42.37
CA THR A 26 4.17 -61.92 -43.70
C THR A 26 2.69 -62.27 -43.78
N GLY A 27 2.03 -61.67 -44.78
CA GLY A 27 0.75 -62.05 -45.32
C GLY A 27 0.34 -61.20 -46.51
N ALA A 28 0.60 -61.70 -47.71
CA ALA A 28 0.27 -61.09 -48.98
C ALA A 28 -1.21 -61.24 -49.36
N GLY A 29 -1.75 -60.25 -50.08
CA GLY A 29 -3.06 -60.33 -50.75
C GLY A 29 -3.20 -59.22 -51.78
N ALA A 30 -2.98 -59.56 -53.04
CA ALA A 30 -3.12 -58.71 -54.20
C ALA A 30 -4.59 -58.40 -54.54
N GLY A 31 -4.86 -57.19 -55.01
CA GLY A 31 -6.14 -56.77 -55.54
C GLY A 31 -6.03 -55.42 -56.26
N ASP A 32 -5.74 -55.56 -57.53
CA ASP A 32 -5.65 -54.50 -58.52
C ASP A 32 -6.99 -53.77 -58.73
N ARG A 33 -7.01 -52.42 -58.73
CA ARG A 33 -7.87 -51.60 -59.62
C ARG A 33 -7.39 -50.18 -59.75
N VAL A 34 -6.97 -49.91 -60.95
CA VAL A 34 -6.67 -48.62 -61.55
C VAL A 34 -7.89 -47.74 -61.59
N GLY A 35 -7.74 -46.46 -61.17
CA GLY A 35 -8.73 -45.42 -61.35
C GLY A 35 -8.05 -44.07 -61.08
N GLY A 36 -7.54 -43.45 -62.13
CA GLY A 36 -6.91 -42.13 -62.07
C GLY A 36 -7.93 -41.02 -61.93
N GLY A 37 -7.55 -39.99 -61.24
CA GLY A 37 -8.18 -38.68 -61.20
C GLY A 37 -7.22 -37.64 -60.64
N PRO A 38 -6.99 -36.56 -61.34
CA PRO A 38 -5.89 -35.65 -61.08
C PRO A 38 -6.29 -34.55 -60.05
N ASP A 39 -5.25 -33.90 -59.59
CA ASP A 39 -5.25 -32.57 -58.98
C ASP A 39 -5.68 -32.43 -57.51
N GLY A 40 -4.80 -32.86 -56.63
CA GLY A 40 -4.75 -32.33 -55.28
C GLY A 40 -3.78 -31.14 -55.21
N GLY A 41 -4.22 -30.00 -55.67
CA GLY A 41 -3.54 -28.73 -55.35
C GLY A 41 -3.54 -28.48 -53.83
N PRO A 42 -2.55 -27.77 -53.24
CA PRO A 42 -2.49 -27.52 -51.82
C PRO A 42 -3.77 -26.77 -51.40
N GLU A 43 -4.62 -27.45 -50.59
CA GLU A 43 -5.76 -26.79 -49.96
C GLU A 43 -5.23 -25.61 -49.13
N ALA A 44 -5.54 -24.40 -49.60
CA ALA A 44 -5.33 -23.20 -48.82
C ALA A 44 -5.97 -23.33 -47.43
N PRO A 45 -5.30 -22.92 -46.36
CA PRO A 45 -5.83 -23.05 -45.02
C PRO A 45 -7.18 -22.35 -44.95
N ARG A 46 -8.26 -23.16 -44.87
CA ARG A 46 -9.63 -22.66 -44.71
C ARG A 46 -9.71 -21.94 -43.39
N TRP A 47 -9.65 -20.61 -43.44
CA TRP A 47 -9.94 -19.73 -42.32
C TRP A 47 -11.36 -20.05 -41.83
N ARG A 48 -11.48 -20.82 -40.74
CA ARG A 48 -12.76 -21.03 -40.10
C ARG A 48 -13.13 -19.72 -39.44
N PRO A 49 -14.24 -19.07 -39.81
CA PRO A 49 -14.73 -17.89 -39.09
C PRO A 49 -14.91 -18.26 -37.62
N ALA A 50 -14.41 -17.43 -36.74
CA ALA A 50 -14.57 -17.63 -35.32
C ALA A 50 -16.06 -17.81 -35.00
N GLY A 51 -16.41 -18.97 -34.44
CA GLY A 51 -17.82 -19.32 -34.17
C GLY A 51 -18.53 -18.24 -33.32
N PRO A 52 -19.87 -18.18 -33.37
CA PRO A 52 -20.63 -17.12 -32.74
C PRO A 52 -20.26 -16.96 -31.26
N LEU A 53 -20.18 -15.70 -30.82
CA LEU A 53 -19.96 -15.33 -29.43
C LEU A 53 -21.03 -15.96 -28.55
N SER A 54 -20.67 -17.04 -27.84
CA SER A 54 -21.62 -17.70 -26.93
C SER A 54 -21.66 -16.91 -25.61
N TRP A 55 -22.81 -16.33 -25.27
CA TRP A 55 -23.05 -15.63 -24.00
C TRP A 55 -22.76 -16.51 -22.77
N ARG A 56 -22.75 -17.81 -22.90
CA ARG A 56 -22.40 -18.75 -21.81
C ARG A 56 -20.89 -18.86 -21.59
N ARG A 57 -20.07 -18.40 -22.55
CA ARG A 57 -18.61 -18.37 -22.37
C ARG A 57 -18.24 -17.34 -21.31
N GLY A 58 -17.39 -17.76 -20.38
CA GLY A 58 -16.87 -16.86 -19.36
C GLY A 58 -17.74 -16.70 -18.12
N ARG A 59 -18.70 -17.61 -17.83
CA ARG A 59 -19.53 -17.55 -16.62
C ARG A 59 -18.68 -17.46 -15.33
N VAL A 60 -17.58 -18.21 -15.26
CA VAL A 60 -16.66 -18.17 -14.11
C VAL A 60 -15.98 -16.81 -14.02
N LEU A 61 -15.50 -16.26 -15.16
CA LEU A 61 -14.89 -14.92 -15.20
C LEU A 61 -15.92 -13.85 -14.80
N ALA A 62 -17.17 -13.98 -15.27
CA ALA A 62 -18.25 -13.07 -14.90
C ALA A 62 -18.57 -13.16 -13.39
N ALA A 63 -18.63 -14.36 -12.83
CA ALA A 63 -18.83 -14.55 -11.38
C ALA A 63 -17.70 -13.95 -10.56
N LEU A 64 -16.43 -14.12 -10.98
CA LEU A 64 -15.28 -13.50 -10.34
C LEU A 64 -15.30 -11.97 -10.45
N ALA A 65 -15.74 -11.42 -11.59
CA ALA A 65 -15.91 -9.98 -11.76
C ALA A 65 -16.98 -9.44 -10.78
N VAL A 66 -18.13 -10.11 -10.69
CA VAL A 66 -19.19 -9.73 -9.72
C VAL A 66 -18.70 -9.85 -8.29
N LEU A 67 -17.94 -10.91 -7.95
CA LEU A 67 -17.34 -11.07 -6.62
C LEU A 67 -16.36 -9.90 -6.31
N THR A 68 -15.51 -9.53 -7.27
CA THR A 68 -14.58 -8.39 -7.10
C THR A 68 -15.35 -7.08 -6.89
N ALA A 69 -16.43 -6.86 -7.65
CA ALA A 69 -17.31 -5.70 -7.45
C ALA A 69 -17.97 -5.71 -6.06
N ALA A 70 -18.45 -6.88 -5.62
CA ALA A 70 -19.05 -7.03 -4.29
C ALA A 70 -18.03 -6.77 -3.17
N LEU A 71 -16.79 -7.25 -3.31
CA LEU A 71 -15.72 -6.96 -2.35
C LEU A 71 -15.39 -5.46 -2.30
N LEU A 72 -15.34 -4.77 -3.44
CA LEU A 72 -15.13 -3.31 -3.48
C LEU A 72 -16.29 -2.53 -2.85
N ALA A 73 -17.54 -2.92 -3.16
CA ALA A 73 -18.72 -2.20 -2.68
C ALA A 73 -19.06 -2.50 -1.21
N PHE A 74 -18.79 -3.72 -0.77
CA PHE A 74 -19.19 -4.23 0.53
C PHE A 74 -18.03 -4.65 1.43
N HIS A 75 -16.81 -4.11 1.21
CA HIS A 75 -15.61 -4.45 2.00
C HIS A 75 -15.87 -4.27 3.52
N ARG A 76 -16.63 -3.25 3.92
CA ARG A 76 -16.94 -2.98 5.34
C ARG A 76 -17.80 -4.06 6.00
N GLN A 77 -18.53 -4.86 5.24
CA GLN A 77 -19.33 -5.99 5.72
C GLN A 77 -18.50 -7.27 5.92
N VAL A 78 -17.26 -7.32 5.38
CA VAL A 78 -16.37 -8.45 5.59
C VAL A 78 -16.05 -8.56 7.09
N PRO A 79 -16.29 -9.74 7.73
CA PRO A 79 -16.08 -9.89 9.17
C PRO A 79 -14.64 -9.65 9.59
N GLN A 80 -14.46 -9.15 10.83
CA GLN A 80 -13.14 -9.05 11.45
C GLN A 80 -12.65 -10.38 12.02
N THR A 81 -13.56 -11.31 12.28
CA THR A 81 -13.24 -12.65 12.77
C THR A 81 -13.56 -13.70 11.71
N PRO A 82 -12.67 -14.70 11.50
CA PRO A 82 -11.36 -14.86 12.14
C PRO A 82 -10.29 -13.92 11.55
N GLY A 83 -9.22 -13.65 12.28
CA GLY A 83 -7.96 -13.11 11.75
C GLY A 83 -8.02 -11.68 11.20
N ARG A 84 -9.03 -10.88 11.55
CA ARG A 84 -9.20 -9.49 11.05
C ARG A 84 -9.20 -9.37 9.53
N LEU A 85 -9.89 -10.30 8.87
CA LEU A 85 -9.98 -10.37 7.40
C LEU A 85 -10.49 -9.07 6.78
N GLY A 86 -11.43 -8.38 7.45
CA GLY A 86 -11.92 -7.07 7.01
C GLY A 86 -10.79 -6.04 6.90
N SER A 87 -10.01 -5.83 7.97
CA SER A 87 -8.87 -4.92 7.95
C SER A 87 -7.78 -5.35 6.96
N LEU A 88 -7.53 -6.65 6.82
CA LEU A 88 -6.58 -7.16 5.83
C LEU A 88 -7.03 -6.81 4.41
N LEU A 89 -8.29 -7.06 4.06
CA LEU A 89 -8.85 -6.69 2.76
C LEU A 89 -8.76 -5.18 2.53
N GLU A 90 -9.15 -4.38 3.53
CA GLU A 90 -9.17 -2.92 3.46
C GLU A 90 -7.76 -2.33 3.32
N SER A 91 -6.75 -2.92 3.94
CA SER A 91 -5.35 -2.49 3.77
C SER A 91 -4.86 -2.62 2.31
N PHE A 92 -5.40 -3.58 1.56
CA PHE A 92 -5.04 -3.84 0.17
C PHE A 92 -6.18 -3.53 -0.81
N LEU A 93 -7.18 -2.76 -0.40
CA LEU A 93 -8.37 -2.49 -1.20
C LEU A 93 -8.07 -1.91 -2.60
N PRO A 94 -7.12 -0.97 -2.80
CA PRO A 94 -6.78 -0.46 -4.12
C PRO A 94 -6.29 -1.55 -5.08
N TRP A 95 -5.65 -2.60 -4.56
CA TRP A 95 -5.10 -3.70 -5.36
C TRP A 95 -6.18 -4.63 -5.94
N LEU A 96 -7.45 -4.49 -5.54
CA LEU A 96 -8.56 -5.16 -6.23
C LEU A 96 -8.73 -4.66 -7.69
N GLY A 97 -8.06 -3.61 -8.09
CA GLY A 97 -7.90 -3.23 -9.49
C GLY A 97 -7.08 -4.23 -10.31
N ALA A 98 -6.11 -4.92 -9.72
CA ALA A 98 -5.28 -5.90 -10.43
C ALA A 98 -6.08 -7.11 -10.94
N PRO A 99 -6.94 -7.80 -10.14
CA PRO A 99 -7.85 -8.82 -10.66
C PRO A 99 -8.79 -8.31 -11.76
N VAL A 100 -9.22 -7.03 -11.73
CA VAL A 100 -10.04 -6.46 -12.80
C VAL A 100 -9.29 -6.49 -14.14
N LEU A 101 -8.01 -6.05 -14.14
CA LEU A 101 -7.17 -6.06 -15.35
C LEU A 101 -6.88 -7.49 -15.82
N LEU A 102 -6.60 -8.41 -14.91
CA LEU A 102 -6.38 -9.83 -15.24
C LEU A 102 -7.63 -10.46 -15.84
N LEU A 103 -8.80 -10.25 -15.22
CA LEU A 103 -10.07 -10.76 -15.71
C LEU A 103 -10.42 -10.15 -17.07
N LEU A 104 -10.10 -8.88 -17.32
CA LEU A 104 -10.27 -8.22 -18.61
C LEU A 104 -9.41 -8.92 -19.69
N ALA A 105 -8.13 -9.13 -19.42
CA ALA A 105 -7.22 -9.81 -20.33
C ALA A 105 -7.75 -11.23 -20.67
N LEU A 106 -8.16 -12.01 -19.65
CA LEU A 106 -8.70 -13.34 -19.83
C LEU A 106 -10.05 -13.35 -20.59
N ALA A 107 -10.91 -12.36 -20.34
CA ALA A 107 -12.20 -12.24 -21.03
C ALA A 107 -12.01 -11.90 -22.51
N LEU A 108 -11.05 -11.03 -22.83
CA LEU A 108 -10.67 -10.69 -24.21
C LEU A 108 -10.08 -11.91 -24.93
N LEU A 109 -9.10 -12.59 -24.30
CA LEU A 109 -8.45 -13.78 -24.84
C LEU A 109 -9.47 -14.90 -25.17
N ARG A 110 -10.45 -15.10 -24.27
CA ARG A 110 -11.49 -16.12 -24.41
C ARG A 110 -12.70 -15.64 -25.22
N ARG A 111 -12.71 -14.39 -25.69
CA ARG A 111 -13.85 -13.76 -26.38
C ARG A 111 -15.16 -13.98 -25.62
N ALA A 112 -15.16 -13.68 -24.30
CA ALA A 112 -16.25 -13.96 -23.36
C ALA A 112 -17.13 -12.72 -23.13
N PRO A 113 -18.20 -12.48 -23.93
CA PRO A 113 -18.98 -11.23 -23.85
C PRO A 113 -19.68 -11.06 -22.50
N LEU A 114 -20.14 -12.14 -21.86
CA LEU A 114 -20.74 -12.07 -20.52
C LEU A 114 -19.75 -11.55 -19.48
N ALA A 115 -18.49 -12.03 -19.55
CA ALA A 115 -17.46 -11.57 -18.62
C ALA A 115 -17.09 -10.10 -18.86
N LEU A 116 -17.02 -9.68 -20.14
CA LEU A 116 -16.77 -8.27 -20.49
C LEU A 116 -17.89 -7.35 -19.98
N ALA A 117 -19.14 -7.76 -20.12
CA ALA A 117 -20.27 -7.01 -19.56
C ALA A 117 -20.21 -6.96 -18.01
N ALA A 118 -19.91 -8.08 -17.36
CA ALA A 118 -19.81 -8.13 -15.90
C ALA A 118 -18.65 -7.28 -15.35
N LEU A 119 -17.56 -7.10 -16.10
CA LEU A 119 -16.40 -6.30 -15.69
C LEU A 119 -16.69 -4.80 -15.58
N VAL A 120 -17.78 -4.31 -16.16
CA VAL A 120 -18.23 -2.93 -15.97
C VAL A 120 -18.45 -2.62 -14.47
N LEU A 121 -18.96 -3.60 -13.70
CA LEU A 121 -19.28 -3.44 -12.28
C LEU A 121 -18.02 -3.16 -11.43
N PRO A 122 -16.99 -4.05 -11.40
CA PRO A 122 -15.81 -3.79 -10.59
C PRO A 122 -14.99 -2.61 -11.11
N THR A 123 -14.99 -2.34 -12.43
CA THR A 123 -14.31 -1.16 -12.99
C THR A 123 -14.97 0.12 -12.50
N ALA A 124 -16.29 0.22 -12.54
CA ALA A 124 -17.03 1.37 -12.04
C ALA A 124 -16.87 1.53 -10.53
N ALA A 125 -16.95 0.45 -9.76
CA ALA A 125 -16.76 0.48 -8.31
C ALA A 125 -15.35 0.95 -7.94
N TRP A 126 -14.32 0.43 -8.60
CA TRP A 126 -12.94 0.83 -8.36
C TRP A 126 -12.70 2.30 -8.75
N ALA A 127 -13.21 2.71 -9.91
CA ALA A 127 -13.09 4.10 -10.38
C ALA A 127 -13.84 5.09 -9.45
N TYR A 128 -14.99 4.69 -8.90
CA TYR A 128 -15.73 5.49 -7.92
C TYR A 128 -14.94 5.70 -6.64
N VAL A 129 -14.30 4.65 -6.10
CA VAL A 129 -13.55 4.72 -4.84
C VAL A 129 -12.19 5.39 -5.03
N PHE A 130 -11.44 5.02 -6.07
CA PHE A 130 -10.02 5.39 -6.22
C PHE A 130 -9.72 6.29 -7.42
N GLY A 131 -10.66 6.47 -8.34
CA GLY A 131 -10.41 7.23 -9.58
C GLY A 131 -9.98 8.67 -9.31
N ALA A 132 -10.48 9.28 -8.25
CA ALA A 132 -10.08 10.61 -7.82
C ALA A 132 -8.58 10.70 -7.48
N LEU A 133 -8.00 9.63 -6.91
CA LEU A 133 -6.58 9.60 -6.53
C LEU A 133 -5.63 9.63 -7.74
N LEU A 134 -6.11 9.22 -8.93
CA LEU A 134 -5.34 9.24 -10.17
C LEU A 134 -5.29 10.61 -10.83
N LEU A 135 -6.22 11.51 -10.48
CA LEU A 135 -6.30 12.81 -11.13
C LEU A 135 -5.14 13.71 -10.70
N PRO A 136 -4.67 14.61 -11.59
CA PRO A 136 -3.68 15.61 -11.21
C PRO A 136 -4.26 16.49 -10.10
N GLY A 137 -3.42 16.86 -9.14
CA GLY A 137 -3.80 17.79 -8.09
C GLY A 137 -3.96 19.21 -8.64
N SER A 138 -4.71 20.04 -7.91
CA SER A 138 -4.82 21.47 -8.20
C SER A 138 -3.45 22.15 -8.10
N ALA A 139 -3.26 23.28 -8.79
CA ALA A 139 -2.08 24.12 -8.63
C ALA A 139 -1.90 24.53 -7.15
N PRO A 140 -0.66 24.78 -6.69
CA PRO A 140 -0.42 25.26 -5.33
C PRO A 140 -1.19 26.55 -5.06
N GLY A 141 -1.93 26.58 -3.96
CA GLY A 141 -2.58 27.80 -3.48
C GLY A 141 -1.68 28.55 -2.51
N ALA A 142 -1.81 29.88 -2.46
CA ALA A 142 -1.09 30.72 -1.48
C ALA A 142 -1.43 30.40 -0.01
N ARG A 143 -2.37 29.50 0.22
CA ARG A 143 -2.84 29.06 1.56
C ARG A 143 -2.34 27.68 1.95
N ASP A 144 -1.56 27.04 1.11
CA ASP A 144 -1.11 25.69 1.39
C ASP A 144 0.11 25.71 2.31
N LEU A 145 0.12 24.83 3.29
CA LEU A 145 1.31 24.38 3.98
C LEU A 145 1.83 23.14 3.24
N VAL A 146 3.11 23.09 3.01
CA VAL A 146 3.79 21.88 2.52
C VAL A 146 4.32 21.12 3.73
N VAL A 147 3.93 19.86 3.85
CA VAL A 147 4.33 19.01 4.99
C VAL A 147 4.98 17.75 4.49
N ALA A 148 6.11 17.39 5.08
CA ALA A 148 6.77 16.12 4.89
C ALA A 148 6.59 15.24 6.12
N GLN A 149 6.43 13.94 5.92
CA GLN A 149 6.39 12.95 6.98
C GLN A 149 7.24 11.75 6.58
N HIS A 150 7.98 11.17 7.51
CA HIS A 150 8.83 10.04 7.25
C HIS A 150 9.12 9.22 8.50
N ASN A 151 8.79 7.92 8.48
CA ASN A 151 9.41 6.96 9.37
C ASN A 151 10.85 6.74 8.86
N VAL A 152 11.84 7.22 9.64
CA VAL A 152 13.24 7.26 9.21
C VAL A 152 13.96 5.94 9.43
N SER A 153 13.33 4.97 10.09
CA SER A 153 13.89 3.69 10.57
C SER A 153 15.00 3.88 11.61
N ASP A 154 14.91 3.20 12.72
CA ASP A 154 15.94 3.15 13.76
C ASP A 154 17.24 2.47 13.27
N GLU A 155 17.16 1.69 12.17
CA GLU A 155 18.30 1.07 11.49
C GLU A 155 18.92 1.94 10.38
N ASN A 156 18.50 3.20 10.21
CA ASN A 156 18.99 4.08 9.16
C ASN A 156 20.47 4.37 9.30
N THR A 157 21.26 3.95 8.34
CA THR A 157 22.73 4.10 8.34
C THR A 157 23.21 5.46 7.84
N ASP A 158 22.33 6.30 7.27
CA ASP A 158 22.69 7.65 6.78
C ASP A 158 21.59 8.68 7.07
N PRO A 159 21.45 9.07 8.36
CA PRO A 159 20.41 10.03 8.77
C PRO A 159 20.63 11.43 8.17
N GLN A 160 21.88 11.82 7.90
CA GLN A 160 22.19 13.12 7.28
C GLN A 160 21.71 13.17 5.83
N ALA A 161 21.93 12.12 5.02
CA ALA A 161 21.42 12.08 3.66
C ALA A 161 19.88 12.06 3.66
N THR A 162 19.25 11.33 4.59
CA THR A 162 17.81 11.33 4.77
C THR A 162 17.27 12.73 5.07
N ALA A 163 17.88 13.44 6.02
CA ALA A 163 17.52 14.82 6.36
C ALA A 163 17.63 15.78 5.15
N ARG A 164 18.72 15.65 4.35
CA ARG A 164 18.91 16.46 3.13
C ARG A 164 17.85 16.19 2.06
N VAL A 165 17.42 14.93 1.88
CA VAL A 165 16.33 14.60 0.94
C VAL A 165 15.04 15.29 1.35
N LEU A 166 14.71 15.30 2.64
CA LEU A 166 13.52 15.95 3.17
C LEU A 166 13.60 17.48 3.04
N ALA A 167 14.74 18.08 3.44
CA ALA A 167 14.96 19.52 3.35
C ALA A 167 14.94 20.02 1.88
N ALA A 168 15.47 19.25 0.94
CA ALA A 168 15.48 19.60 -0.49
C ALA A 168 14.08 19.72 -1.12
N ALA A 169 13.06 19.11 -0.50
CA ALA A 169 11.66 19.29 -0.90
C ALA A 169 11.03 20.58 -0.36
N ASP A 170 11.76 21.32 0.45
CA ASP A 170 11.43 22.62 1.04
C ASP A 170 10.08 22.68 1.77
N PRO A 171 9.68 21.68 2.57
CA PRO A 171 8.42 21.73 3.30
C PRO A 171 8.43 22.79 4.40
N ASP A 172 7.25 23.21 4.85
CA ASP A 172 7.08 24.08 6.03
C ASP A 172 7.25 23.31 7.33
N LEU A 173 6.84 22.01 7.31
CA LEU A 173 6.90 21.10 8.45
C LEU A 173 7.49 19.76 8.02
N ILE A 174 8.34 19.18 8.87
CA ILE A 174 8.87 17.82 8.72
C ILE A 174 8.54 17.04 10.00
N ALA A 175 7.74 15.99 9.87
CA ALA A 175 7.47 15.02 10.93
C ALA A 175 8.32 13.78 10.73
N LEU A 176 8.97 13.31 11.79
CA LEU A 176 9.84 12.15 11.77
C LEU A 176 9.44 11.16 12.88
N GLU A 177 9.50 9.89 12.57
CA GLU A 177 9.28 8.77 13.48
C GLU A 177 10.51 7.84 13.51
N GLU A 178 10.61 7.03 14.56
CA GLU A 178 11.74 6.15 14.86
C GLU A 178 13.05 6.90 15.10
N LEU A 179 12.92 8.07 15.71
CA LEU A 179 14.07 8.88 16.14
C LEU A 179 14.73 8.23 17.36
N VAL A 180 15.94 7.73 17.19
CA VAL A 180 16.74 7.13 18.27
C VAL A 180 18.16 7.70 18.28
N PRO A 181 18.82 7.79 19.45
CA PRO A 181 20.26 8.10 19.50
C PRO A 181 21.07 6.97 18.81
N PRO A 182 22.17 7.28 18.10
CA PRO A 182 22.77 8.62 17.88
C PRO A 182 22.18 9.37 16.66
N ALA A 183 21.27 8.77 15.88
CA ALA A 183 20.75 9.34 14.64
C ALA A 183 19.99 10.68 14.86
N LEU A 184 19.31 10.85 16.00
CA LEU A 184 18.58 12.07 16.33
C LEU A 184 19.47 13.33 16.21
N ALA A 185 20.69 13.30 16.75
CA ALA A 185 21.61 14.45 16.67
C ALA A 185 21.96 14.84 15.23
N ALA A 186 22.05 13.86 14.33
CA ALA A 186 22.31 14.12 12.91
C ALA A 186 21.13 14.81 12.22
N TYR A 187 19.88 14.44 12.56
CA TYR A 187 18.69 15.14 12.07
C TYR A 187 18.62 16.57 12.60
N GLU A 188 18.84 16.78 13.90
CA GLU A 188 18.85 18.11 14.51
C GLU A 188 19.87 19.02 13.84
N GLN A 189 21.13 18.58 13.70
CA GLN A 189 22.19 19.36 13.07
C GLN A 189 21.90 19.68 11.61
N THR A 190 21.40 18.71 10.84
CA THR A 190 21.21 18.87 9.40
C THR A 190 20.00 19.75 9.08
N LEU A 191 18.95 19.69 9.89
CA LEU A 191 17.70 20.43 9.65
C LEU A 191 17.71 21.83 10.29
N ALA A 192 18.53 22.08 11.32
CA ALA A 192 18.55 23.34 12.06
C ALA A 192 18.69 24.62 11.21
N PRO A 193 19.50 24.67 10.11
CA PRO A 193 19.63 25.87 9.31
C PRO A 193 18.31 26.36 8.69
N ASP A 194 17.47 25.43 8.23
CA ASP A 194 16.23 25.74 7.52
C ASP A 194 14.99 25.63 8.43
N TYR A 195 15.09 24.90 9.55
CA TYR A 195 13.99 24.61 10.48
C TYR A 195 14.37 25.03 11.90
N PRO A 196 14.31 26.33 12.22
CA PRO A 196 14.79 26.86 13.50
C PRO A 196 13.96 26.43 14.71
N TYR A 197 12.76 25.87 14.48
CA TYR A 197 11.89 25.40 15.56
C TYR A 197 11.72 23.89 15.44
N HIS A 198 11.99 23.15 16.51
CA HIS A 198 11.71 21.73 16.55
C HIS A 198 11.33 21.27 17.95
N GLU A 199 10.59 20.18 18.02
CA GLU A 199 10.20 19.50 19.25
C GLU A 199 10.28 17.99 19.04
N VAL A 200 10.83 17.29 20.03
CA VAL A 200 10.94 15.81 20.02
C VAL A 200 10.35 15.27 21.31
N ARG A 201 9.56 14.21 21.23
CA ARG A 201 8.99 13.48 22.37
C ARG A 201 9.09 11.97 22.09
N GLY A 202 9.80 11.26 22.97
CA GLY A 202 10.10 9.85 22.74
C GLY A 202 10.81 9.64 21.41
N THR A 203 10.19 8.86 20.52
CA THR A 203 10.76 8.53 19.21
C THR A 203 10.13 9.30 18.04
N VAL A 204 9.38 10.37 18.30
CA VAL A 204 8.74 11.20 17.26
C VAL A 204 9.12 12.66 17.41
N GLY A 205 9.26 13.36 16.28
CA GLY A 205 9.65 14.78 16.27
C GLY A 205 9.00 15.58 15.15
N LEU A 206 8.94 16.89 15.35
CA LEU A 206 8.47 17.86 14.37
C LEU A 206 9.49 18.99 14.22
N TRP A 207 9.95 19.23 13.01
CA TRP A 207 10.74 20.38 12.59
C TRP A 207 9.86 21.36 11.83
N SER A 208 10.04 22.65 12.03
CA SER A 208 9.14 23.68 11.52
C SER A 208 9.90 24.96 11.14
N LYS A 209 9.50 25.58 10.04
CA LYS A 209 9.88 26.96 9.69
C LYS A 209 9.12 28.00 10.53
N HIS A 210 8.04 27.57 11.20
CA HIS A 210 7.16 28.43 11.99
C HIS A 210 7.31 28.17 13.49
N PRO A 211 7.09 29.17 14.35
CA PRO A 211 7.19 29.01 15.81
C PRO A 211 6.27 27.91 16.35
N LEU A 212 6.79 27.13 17.30
CA LEU A 212 6.08 26.06 18.00
C LEU A 212 5.71 26.51 19.42
N SER A 213 4.57 26.05 19.95
CA SER A 213 4.15 26.34 21.32
C SER A 213 3.17 25.30 21.87
N GLY A 214 3.08 25.22 23.20
CA GLY A 214 2.13 24.33 23.86
C GLY A 214 2.35 22.85 23.55
N THR A 215 3.63 22.46 23.42
CA THR A 215 4.01 21.08 23.12
C THR A 215 3.68 20.17 24.29
N ARG A 216 3.01 19.06 24.00
CA ARG A 216 2.68 18.00 24.95
C ARG A 216 2.78 16.63 24.28
N GLN A 217 2.79 15.61 25.11
CA GLN A 217 2.84 14.21 24.68
C GLN A 217 1.46 13.57 24.94
N PRO A 218 0.63 13.34 23.91
CA PRO A 218 -0.58 12.54 24.06
C PRO A 218 -0.23 11.10 24.44
N ASP A 219 -0.92 10.54 25.43
CA ASP A 219 -0.78 9.11 25.73
C ASP A 219 -1.64 8.30 24.77
N ILE A 220 -0.97 7.65 23.82
CA ILE A 220 -1.57 6.74 22.85
C ILE A 220 -1.10 5.30 23.06
N ARG A 221 -0.53 5.01 24.21
CA ARG A 221 0.03 3.72 24.57
C ARG A 221 -1.07 2.67 24.71
N PRO A 222 -0.99 1.55 23.96
CA PRO A 222 -1.94 0.45 24.13
C PRO A 222 -1.64 -0.32 25.40
N ARG A 223 -2.62 -1.04 25.89
CA ARG A 223 -2.48 -1.86 27.10
C ARG A 223 -1.37 -2.91 26.94
N GLY A 224 -0.59 -3.13 28.01
CA GLY A 224 0.50 -4.10 28.04
C GLY A 224 1.85 -3.58 27.52
N PHE A 225 1.93 -2.31 27.09
CA PHE A 225 3.20 -1.65 26.79
C PHE A 225 3.76 -0.96 28.03
N GLY A 226 5.09 -0.89 28.16
CA GLY A 226 5.78 -0.24 29.27
C GLY A 226 5.58 1.27 29.33
N ASP A 227 5.88 1.88 30.48
CA ASP A 227 5.69 3.33 30.70
C ASP A 227 6.63 4.19 29.88
N ASP A 228 7.72 3.64 29.41
CA ASP A 228 8.71 4.25 28.52
C ASP A 228 8.24 4.34 27.06
N TRP A 229 7.15 3.68 26.70
CA TRP A 229 6.62 3.73 25.34
C TRP A 229 5.97 5.09 25.03
N SER A 230 6.67 5.90 24.25
CA SER A 230 6.32 7.27 23.91
C SER A 230 6.47 7.51 22.40
N ARG A 231 5.33 7.54 21.69
CA ARG A 231 5.29 7.62 20.23
C ARG A 231 4.28 8.63 19.69
N ALA A 232 4.01 9.70 20.46
CA ALA A 232 3.18 10.79 20.00
C ALA A 232 3.67 12.14 20.53
N LEU A 233 3.50 13.16 19.68
CA LEU A 233 3.76 14.55 19.99
C LEU A 233 2.58 15.39 19.51
N ARG A 234 2.21 16.39 20.28
CA ARG A 234 1.27 17.44 19.88
C ARG A 234 1.88 18.80 20.14
N THR A 235 1.88 19.67 19.14
CA THR A 235 2.29 21.08 19.32
C THR A 235 1.38 22.01 18.52
N VAL A 236 1.41 23.30 18.81
CA VAL A 236 0.77 24.34 18.00
C VAL A 236 1.81 25.02 17.15
N VAL A 237 1.58 24.99 15.84
CA VAL A 237 2.38 25.73 14.85
C VAL A 237 1.68 27.08 14.62
N ARG A 238 2.41 28.18 14.84
CA ARG A 238 1.93 29.55 14.60
C ARG A 238 2.21 29.97 13.17
N THR A 239 1.26 29.72 12.29
CA THR A 239 1.40 30.11 10.88
C THR A 239 0.93 31.56 10.66
N PRO A 240 1.32 32.21 9.55
CA PRO A 240 0.77 33.54 9.18
C PRO A 240 -0.75 33.55 9.02
N ARG A 241 -1.37 32.36 8.96
CA ARG A 241 -2.84 32.18 8.80
C ARG A 241 -3.54 31.75 10.08
N GLY A 242 -2.84 31.81 11.20
CA GLY A 242 -3.33 31.42 12.52
C GLY A 242 -2.79 30.07 12.98
N ASP A 243 -3.23 29.69 14.14
CA ASP A 243 -2.76 28.52 14.86
C ASP A 243 -3.26 27.21 14.24
N VAL A 244 -2.38 26.23 14.15
CA VAL A 244 -2.65 24.86 13.71
C VAL A 244 -2.10 23.89 14.74
N ALA A 245 -2.94 23.04 15.32
CA ALA A 245 -2.46 21.95 16.16
C ALA A 245 -1.92 20.83 15.27
N VAL A 246 -0.65 20.49 15.46
CA VAL A 246 0.00 19.41 14.71
C VAL A 246 0.26 18.25 15.65
N TYR A 247 -0.21 17.09 15.26
CA TYR A 247 0.06 15.80 15.88
C TYR A 247 1.05 15.02 15.04
N VAL A 248 2.08 14.47 15.66
CA VAL A 248 2.96 13.47 15.06
C VAL A 248 2.78 12.18 15.85
N ALA A 249 2.52 11.08 15.18
CA ALA A 249 2.23 9.82 15.87
C ALA A 249 2.76 8.61 15.09
N HIS A 250 3.37 7.68 15.83
CA HIS A 250 3.78 6.38 15.31
C HIS A 250 3.00 5.28 16.03
N LEU A 251 2.01 4.70 15.36
CA LEU A 251 1.20 3.63 15.94
C LEU A 251 1.95 2.28 15.91
N PRO A 252 1.58 1.33 16.78
CA PRO A 252 2.23 0.02 16.81
C PRO A 252 2.21 -0.68 15.45
N SER A 253 3.31 -1.34 15.12
CA SER A 253 3.47 -2.08 13.86
C SER A 253 2.45 -3.21 13.74
N VAL A 254 1.96 -3.40 12.53
CA VAL A 254 1.01 -4.45 12.17
C VAL A 254 1.73 -5.56 11.42
N ARG A 255 1.49 -6.81 11.82
CA ARG A 255 2.12 -7.98 11.19
C ARG A 255 1.06 -8.86 10.55
N VAL A 256 1.36 -9.36 9.35
CA VAL A 256 0.54 -10.35 8.67
C VAL A 256 1.03 -11.74 9.06
N PHE A 257 0.12 -12.57 9.56
CA PHE A 257 0.38 -13.97 9.91
C PHE A 257 -0.52 -14.89 9.08
N PRO A 258 -0.22 -16.20 9.00
CA PRO A 258 -1.11 -17.16 8.32
C PRO A 258 -2.54 -17.17 8.89
N ARG A 259 -2.72 -16.75 10.15
CA ARG A 259 -4.02 -16.65 10.82
C ARG A 259 -4.69 -15.26 10.70
N GLY A 260 -4.07 -14.31 9.99
CA GLY A 260 -4.62 -12.97 9.75
C GLY A 260 -3.71 -11.83 10.17
N LEU A 261 -4.32 -10.67 10.41
CA LEU A 261 -3.66 -9.39 10.68
C LEU A 261 -3.59 -9.11 12.19
N ALA A 262 -2.39 -8.92 12.75
CA ALA A 262 -2.20 -8.57 14.16
C ALA A 262 -2.22 -7.04 14.35
N SER A 263 -3.41 -6.43 14.32
CA SER A 263 -3.59 -4.97 14.42
C SER A 263 -4.21 -4.47 15.72
N ALA A 264 -4.38 -5.34 16.74
CA ALA A 264 -5.12 -4.97 17.96
C ALA A 264 -4.52 -3.77 18.70
N ASN A 265 -3.21 -3.74 18.87
CA ASN A 265 -2.51 -2.67 19.57
C ASN A 265 -2.55 -1.36 18.76
N ARG A 266 -2.39 -1.45 17.43
CA ARG A 266 -2.56 -0.32 16.53
C ARG A 266 -3.96 0.28 16.63
N ASP A 267 -4.98 -0.56 16.62
CA ASP A 267 -6.38 -0.11 16.69
C ASP A 267 -6.68 0.55 18.05
N GLU A 268 -6.13 0.02 19.16
CA GLU A 268 -6.27 0.65 20.47
C GLU A 268 -5.58 2.03 20.50
N SER A 269 -4.35 2.15 20.00
CA SER A 269 -3.66 3.43 19.88
C SER A 269 -4.40 4.41 18.98
N ALA A 270 -5.02 3.94 17.88
CA ALA A 270 -5.85 4.77 17.00
C ALA A 270 -7.09 5.33 17.74
N VAL A 271 -7.70 4.56 18.63
CA VAL A 271 -8.80 5.04 19.49
C VAL A 271 -8.32 6.12 20.46
N LEU A 272 -7.17 5.92 21.11
CA LEU A 272 -6.61 6.89 22.06
C LEU A 272 -6.23 8.21 21.35
N LEU A 273 -5.55 8.11 20.21
CA LEU A 273 -5.21 9.26 19.38
C LEU A 273 -6.47 9.98 18.86
N GLY A 274 -7.48 9.24 18.43
CA GLY A 274 -8.77 9.79 18.00
C GLY A 274 -9.49 10.56 19.09
N ARG A 275 -9.38 10.11 20.36
CA ARG A 275 -9.89 10.84 21.53
C ARG A 275 -9.11 12.14 21.78
N ALA A 276 -7.77 12.09 21.68
CA ALA A 276 -6.92 13.26 21.83
C ALA A 276 -7.22 14.33 20.76
N VAL A 277 -7.41 13.91 19.50
CA VAL A 277 -7.80 14.79 18.38
C VAL A 277 -9.21 15.34 18.58
N ALA A 278 -10.16 14.54 19.09
CA ALA A 278 -11.53 15.01 19.37
C ALA A 278 -11.56 16.08 20.46
N ALA A 279 -10.69 15.97 21.47
CA ALA A 279 -10.56 16.91 22.58
C ALA A 279 -9.71 18.16 22.25
N GLU A 280 -9.13 18.25 21.05
CA GLU A 280 -8.27 19.37 20.65
C GLU A 280 -9.07 20.67 20.47
N PRO A 281 -8.77 21.74 21.27
CA PRO A 281 -9.49 22.99 21.20
C PRO A 281 -9.14 23.85 19.98
N VAL A 282 -7.93 23.67 19.41
CA VAL A 282 -7.53 24.38 18.20
C VAL A 282 -8.35 23.83 17.02
N ARG A 283 -9.03 24.74 16.31
CA ARG A 283 -9.95 24.35 15.23
C ARG A 283 -9.24 23.56 14.12
N ARG A 284 -8.10 24.07 13.66
CA ARG A 284 -7.30 23.44 12.60
C ARG A 284 -6.38 22.41 13.20
N VAL A 285 -6.44 21.19 12.70
CA VAL A 285 -5.57 20.09 13.13
C VAL A 285 -4.93 19.46 11.91
N ILE A 286 -3.64 19.15 11.99
CA ILE A 286 -2.93 18.29 11.06
C ILE A 286 -2.41 17.09 11.87
N LEU A 287 -2.62 15.89 11.36
CA LEU A 287 -2.05 14.65 11.86
C LEU A 287 -1.07 14.12 10.81
N LEU A 288 0.16 13.91 11.25
CA LEU A 288 1.27 13.34 10.48
C LEU A 288 1.74 12.07 11.18
N GLY A 289 2.14 11.06 10.44
CA GLY A 289 2.82 9.93 11.05
C GLY A 289 2.61 8.59 10.37
N ASP A 290 3.42 7.64 10.80
CA ASP A 290 3.25 6.23 10.47
C ASP A 290 2.13 5.64 11.34
N LEU A 291 0.94 5.53 10.76
CA LEU A 291 -0.22 4.99 11.45
C LEU A 291 -0.32 3.46 11.30
N ASN A 292 0.66 2.82 10.66
CA ASN A 292 0.68 1.37 10.43
C ASN A 292 -0.66 0.84 9.89
N GLY A 293 -1.29 1.64 9.02
CA GLY A 293 -2.57 1.33 8.40
C GLY A 293 -2.95 2.29 7.29
N THR A 294 -3.78 1.83 6.36
CA THR A 294 -4.33 2.65 5.28
C THR A 294 -5.58 3.40 5.75
N VAL A 295 -5.95 4.46 5.04
CA VAL A 295 -7.18 5.23 5.33
C VAL A 295 -8.46 4.42 5.14
N ASP A 296 -8.39 3.34 4.36
CA ASP A 296 -9.51 2.44 4.11
C ASP A 296 -9.69 1.41 5.22
N ASP A 297 -8.63 1.12 6.00
CA ASP A 297 -8.69 0.19 7.12
C ASP A 297 -9.56 0.76 8.26
N ARG A 298 -10.63 0.04 8.57
CA ARG A 298 -11.57 0.39 9.64
C ARG A 298 -10.93 0.55 11.03
N GLY A 299 -9.76 -0.01 11.26
CA GLY A 299 -8.98 0.21 12.48
C GLY A 299 -8.57 1.66 12.67
N LEU A 300 -8.46 2.44 11.57
CA LEU A 300 -8.22 3.88 11.61
C LEU A 300 -9.50 4.73 11.60
N ALA A 301 -10.69 4.13 11.65
CA ALA A 301 -11.97 4.86 11.69
C ALA A 301 -12.07 5.91 12.82
N PRO A 302 -11.47 5.73 14.01
CA PRO A 302 -11.44 6.76 15.04
C PRO A 302 -10.78 8.08 14.59
N LEU A 303 -9.90 8.01 13.58
CA LEU A 303 -9.19 9.14 12.98
C LEU A 303 -9.88 9.62 11.69
N THR A 304 -10.15 8.71 10.75
CA THR A 304 -10.71 9.04 9.42
C THR A 304 -12.15 9.57 9.50
N SER A 305 -12.88 9.31 10.61
CA SER A 305 -14.19 9.92 10.86
C SER A 305 -14.13 11.40 11.31
N ARG A 306 -12.94 11.92 11.63
CA ARG A 306 -12.72 13.25 12.18
C ARG A 306 -11.79 14.11 11.34
N LEU A 307 -10.98 13.50 10.53
CA LEU A 307 -9.94 14.14 9.74
C LEU A 307 -10.15 13.83 8.26
N ASN A 308 -10.00 14.83 7.41
CA ASN A 308 -9.99 14.70 5.97
C ASN A 308 -8.69 13.96 5.55
N THR A 309 -8.85 13.02 4.65
CA THR A 309 -7.75 12.28 4.01
C THR A 309 -7.34 12.94 2.70
N PRO A 310 -6.17 12.59 2.11
CA PRO A 310 -5.74 13.12 0.83
C PRO A 310 -6.73 12.88 -0.30
N GLU A 311 -7.01 13.94 -1.06
CA GLU A 311 -7.95 13.92 -2.20
C GLU A 311 -7.32 13.31 -3.46
N ARG A 312 -5.99 13.46 -3.63
CA ARG A 312 -5.22 13.04 -4.80
C ARG A 312 -3.90 12.38 -4.40
N GLY A 313 -3.50 11.39 -5.16
CA GLY A 313 -2.25 10.65 -4.97
C GLY A 313 -2.40 9.42 -4.08
N PHE A 314 -1.86 8.30 -4.53
CA PHE A 314 -1.81 7.08 -3.72
C PHE A 314 -0.71 7.17 -2.66
N ALA A 315 0.45 7.69 -3.02
CA ALA A 315 1.63 7.82 -2.16
C ALA A 315 1.94 6.53 -1.39
N LEU A 316 1.96 5.40 -2.09
CA LEU A 316 2.32 4.12 -1.47
C LEU A 316 3.73 4.25 -0.89
N SER A 317 3.89 4.03 0.41
CA SER A 317 5.13 4.34 1.13
C SER A 317 5.86 3.12 1.67
N PHE A 318 5.17 1.99 1.84
CA PHE A 318 5.74 0.79 2.45
C PHE A 318 5.42 -0.49 1.66
N PRO A 319 6.35 -1.46 1.60
CA PRO A 319 7.79 -1.32 1.89
C PRO A 319 8.49 -0.51 0.79
N ARG A 320 9.55 0.23 1.11
CA ARG A 320 10.26 1.10 0.16
C ARG A 320 10.68 0.39 -1.13
N ALA A 321 11.17 -0.85 -1.03
CA ALA A 321 11.67 -1.60 -2.18
C ALA A 321 10.58 -1.93 -3.21
N PHE A 322 9.33 -2.12 -2.76
CA PHE A 322 8.16 -2.40 -3.61
C PHE A 322 6.91 -1.87 -2.90
N PRO A 323 6.60 -0.58 -3.05
CA PRO A 323 5.54 0.05 -2.28
C PRO A 323 4.16 -0.52 -2.58
N LEU A 324 3.51 -1.08 -1.56
CA LEU A 324 2.22 -1.76 -1.66
C LEU A 324 1.11 -1.02 -0.92
N VAL A 325 1.45 -0.35 0.19
CA VAL A 325 0.48 0.32 1.06
C VAL A 325 0.98 1.70 1.45
N ARG A 326 0.05 2.63 1.70
CA ARG A 326 0.37 3.90 2.35
C ARG A 326 0.05 3.76 3.82
N VAL A 327 1.06 3.63 4.67
CA VAL A 327 0.95 3.62 6.12
C VAL A 327 1.33 4.97 6.74
N ASP A 328 2.10 5.73 6.00
CA ASP A 328 2.55 7.09 6.30
C ASP A 328 1.45 8.08 5.90
N GLN A 329 0.79 8.67 6.88
CA GLN A 329 -0.45 9.41 6.69
C GLN A 329 -0.28 10.91 6.94
N VAL A 330 -1.00 11.69 6.16
CA VAL A 330 -1.25 13.12 6.36
C VAL A 330 -2.75 13.34 6.34
N MET A 331 -3.32 13.78 7.46
CA MET A 331 -4.75 14.02 7.60
C MET A 331 -4.99 15.40 8.23
N ALA A 332 -6.14 16.01 7.97
CA ALA A 332 -6.43 17.34 8.47
C ALA A 332 -7.90 17.54 8.92
N ARG A 333 -8.12 18.39 9.93
CA ARG A 333 -9.43 18.89 10.37
C ARG A 333 -9.52 20.38 10.13
N ALA A 334 -10.65 20.88 9.63
CA ALA A 334 -10.85 22.27 9.23
C ALA A 334 -9.75 22.79 8.28
N ALA A 335 -9.27 21.89 7.43
CA ALA A 335 -8.30 22.06 6.37
C ALA A 335 -8.46 20.87 5.40
N ARG A 336 -7.94 21.00 4.17
CA ARG A 336 -7.97 19.93 3.18
C ARG A 336 -6.55 19.45 2.87
N VAL A 337 -6.45 18.23 2.35
CA VAL A 337 -5.19 17.66 1.85
C VAL A 337 -5.34 17.42 0.34
N PRO A 338 -5.18 18.47 -0.51
CA PRO A 338 -5.47 18.38 -1.93
C PRO A 338 -4.60 17.34 -2.66
N ARG A 339 -3.38 17.11 -2.18
CA ARG A 339 -2.45 16.17 -2.81
C ARG A 339 -1.44 15.61 -1.81
N ILE A 340 -1.12 14.33 -1.99
CA ILE A 340 -0.01 13.64 -1.37
C ILE A 340 0.81 12.91 -2.44
N GLY A 341 2.11 12.80 -2.25
CA GLY A 341 3.05 12.05 -3.09
C GLY A 341 4.20 11.52 -2.27
N THR A 342 5.06 10.72 -2.88
CA THR A 342 6.31 10.25 -2.26
C THR A 342 7.49 11.06 -2.74
N LEU A 343 8.51 11.21 -1.89
CA LEU A 343 9.83 11.71 -2.24
C LEU A 343 10.78 10.55 -2.64
N PRO A 344 11.97 10.87 -3.15
CA PRO A 344 12.99 9.84 -3.40
C PRO A 344 13.28 9.01 -2.14
N GLY A 345 13.51 7.71 -2.33
CA GLY A 345 13.79 6.78 -1.23
C GLY A 345 15.06 7.12 -0.46
N THR A 346 15.04 6.89 0.83
CA THR A 346 16.14 7.06 1.77
C THR A 346 16.74 5.70 2.16
N ARG A 347 17.55 5.64 3.24
CA ARG A 347 18.13 4.37 3.75
C ARG A 347 17.18 3.58 4.65
N GLY A 348 16.01 4.14 5.02
CA GLY A 348 14.96 3.41 5.75
C GLY A 348 14.18 2.43 4.88
N ASP A 349 13.20 1.79 5.44
CA ASP A 349 12.29 0.83 4.81
C ASP A 349 10.96 1.45 4.34
N HIS A 350 10.74 2.74 4.62
CA HIS A 350 9.64 3.56 4.11
C HIS A 350 10.10 4.53 3.02
N LEU A 351 9.18 4.98 2.17
CA LEU A 351 9.33 6.17 1.33
C LEU A 351 8.80 7.39 2.09
N PRO A 352 9.54 8.52 2.11
CA PRO A 352 9.00 9.75 2.65
C PRO A 352 7.77 10.21 1.86
N VAL A 353 6.78 10.77 2.54
CA VAL A 353 5.62 11.38 1.89
C VAL A 353 5.66 12.91 2.01
N LEU A 354 5.20 13.56 0.96
CA LEU A 354 5.06 15.01 0.87
C LEU A 354 3.61 15.34 0.55
N ALA A 355 2.98 16.19 1.34
CA ALA A 355 1.61 16.58 1.10
C ALA A 355 1.46 18.11 1.16
N ARG A 356 0.41 18.59 0.49
CA ARG A 356 -0.09 19.96 0.65
C ARG A 356 -1.31 19.93 1.55
N VAL A 357 -1.37 20.88 2.46
CA VAL A 357 -2.49 21.10 3.38
C VAL A 357 -3.03 22.50 3.14
N SER A 358 -4.23 22.61 2.60
CA SER A 358 -4.90 23.89 2.38
C SER A 358 -5.61 24.33 3.64
N LEU A 359 -5.22 25.47 4.18
CA LEU A 359 -5.81 26.08 5.38
C LEU A 359 -6.95 27.00 4.95
N ASP A 360 -8.15 26.46 4.90
CA ASP A 360 -9.37 27.21 4.57
C ASP A 360 -9.79 28.20 5.69
#